data_ccfce6f086429d3cc68227e8ab41471f
#
_entry.id   ccfce6f086429d3cc68227e8ab41471f
#
_cell.length_a   1.000
_cell.length_b   1.000
_cell.length_c   1.000
_cell.angle_alpha   90.00
_cell.angle_beta   90.00
_cell.angle_gamma   90.00
#
_symmetry.space_group_name_H-M   'P 1'
#
loop_
_entity.id
_entity.type
_entity.pdbx_description
1 polymer ?
#
loop_
_entity_poly.entity_id
_entity_poly.type
_entity_poly.pdbx_seq_one_letter_code
_entity_poly.pdbx_strand_id
1 'polypeptide(L)'
;MIRGEVKSWNSMLADAAHRAGITEQVEYAEFQNAGYMGLYGGLRVADIHARKGLAPDQKILDHMGSEELGANLFRITQTEAKMRRDDPQGLDEASSIHYTVGKEVRETIEKIGGTMPEDLPTPEKSISQVEREQLKKLKKDRKKLMLDE
;
A
#
# COMPACT_ATOMS: atom_id res chain seq x y z
N MET A 1 -14.16 0.96 4.90
CA MET A 1 -13.79 1.30 3.51
C MET A 1 -12.32 0.99 3.26
N ILE A 2 -11.99 0.52 2.09
CA ILE A 2 -10.63 0.08 1.71
C ILE A 2 -9.56 1.14 1.99
N ARG A 3 -9.84 2.40 1.62
CA ARG A 3 -8.91 3.50 1.86
C ARG A 3 -8.63 3.71 3.35
N GLY A 4 -9.68 3.63 4.17
CA GLY A 4 -9.54 3.78 5.62
C GLY A 4 -8.68 2.68 6.22
N GLU A 5 -8.85 1.44 5.75
CA GLU A 5 -8.04 0.31 6.19
C GLU A 5 -6.58 0.47 5.79
N VAL A 6 -6.31 0.83 4.53
CA VAL A 6 -4.93 1.04 4.05
C VAL A 6 -4.26 2.16 4.81
N LYS A 7 -4.95 3.27 5.04
CA LYS A 7 -4.43 4.41 5.80
C LYS A 7 -4.10 4.00 7.25
N SER A 8 -5.00 3.25 7.88
CA SER A 8 -4.80 2.74 9.24
C SER A 8 -3.60 1.80 9.32
N TRP A 9 -3.50 0.83 8.42
CA TRP A 9 -2.38 -0.12 8.40
C TRP A 9 -1.06 0.56 8.07
N ASN A 10 -1.06 1.52 7.15
CA ASN A 10 0.14 2.28 6.83
C ASN A 10 0.63 3.09 8.03
N SER A 11 -0.30 3.64 8.81
CA SER A 11 0.02 4.33 10.07
C SER A 11 0.61 3.37 11.11
N MET A 12 0.04 2.16 11.24
CA MET A 12 0.57 1.14 12.16
C MET A 12 1.97 0.70 11.75
N LEU A 13 2.25 0.60 10.45
CA LEU A 13 3.57 0.28 9.95
C LEU A 13 4.57 1.40 10.26
N ALA A 14 4.15 2.66 10.12
CA ALA A 14 4.98 3.81 10.50
C ALA A 14 5.32 3.79 11.99
N ASP A 15 4.35 3.44 12.84
CA ASP A 15 4.58 3.30 14.28
C ASP A 15 5.59 2.18 14.58
N ALA A 16 5.49 1.06 13.86
CA ALA A 16 6.43 -0.04 14.00
C ALA A 16 7.85 0.38 13.60
N ALA A 17 7.97 1.14 12.52
CA ALA A 17 9.26 1.69 12.07
C ALA A 17 9.85 2.64 13.14
N HIS A 18 9.02 3.48 13.73
CA HIS A 18 9.44 4.38 14.80
C HIS A 18 9.96 3.59 16.01
N ARG A 19 9.26 2.54 16.43
CA ARG A 19 9.68 1.67 17.52
C ARG A 19 11.02 0.98 17.24
N ALA A 20 11.31 0.71 15.96
CA ALA A 20 12.59 0.13 15.54
C ALA A 20 13.74 1.15 15.55
N GLY A 21 13.46 2.42 15.82
CA GLY A 21 14.48 3.47 15.89
C GLY A 21 14.54 4.36 14.65
N ILE A 22 13.60 4.24 13.73
CA ILE A 22 13.52 5.08 12.53
C ILE A 22 12.83 6.39 12.92
N THR A 23 13.58 7.48 13.02
CA THR A 23 13.09 8.78 13.51
C THR A 23 13.17 9.88 12.46
N GLU A 24 14.04 9.74 11.45
CA GLU A 24 14.25 10.74 10.42
C GLU A 24 13.39 10.45 9.19
N GLN A 25 12.90 11.51 8.53
CA GLN A 25 12.09 11.36 7.32
C GLN A 25 12.82 10.60 6.21
N VAL A 26 14.11 10.87 6.05
CA VAL A 26 14.94 10.21 5.04
C VAL A 26 15.08 8.72 5.31
N GLU A 27 15.20 8.34 6.56
CA GLU A 27 15.25 6.94 6.98
C GLU A 27 13.91 6.24 6.73
N TYR A 28 12.82 6.92 7.07
CA TYR A 28 11.48 6.36 6.83
C TYR A 28 11.22 6.17 5.33
N ALA A 29 11.65 7.12 4.51
CA ALA A 29 11.56 6.99 3.06
C ALA A 29 12.36 5.78 2.55
N GLU A 30 13.55 5.52 3.10
CA GLU A 30 14.33 4.33 2.74
C GLU A 30 13.65 3.03 3.18
N PHE A 31 13.06 3.04 4.37
CA PHE A 31 12.28 1.90 4.86
C PHE A 31 11.11 1.60 3.92
N GLN A 32 10.38 2.62 3.50
CA GLN A 32 9.27 2.45 2.53
C GLN A 32 9.78 1.95 1.18
N ASN A 33 10.87 2.52 0.68
CA ASN A 33 11.47 2.08 -0.58
C ASN A 33 11.86 0.60 -0.54
N ALA A 34 12.37 0.12 0.58
CA ALA A 34 12.73 -1.29 0.72
C ALA A 34 11.54 -2.22 0.45
N GLY A 35 10.38 -1.90 1.02
CA GLY A 35 9.17 -2.68 0.80
C GLY A 35 8.67 -2.63 -0.64
N TYR A 36 8.66 -1.46 -1.25
CA TYR A 36 8.28 -1.31 -2.65
C TYR A 36 9.26 -2.02 -3.58
N MET A 37 10.55 -1.91 -3.33
CA MET A 37 11.56 -2.60 -4.13
C MET A 37 11.35 -4.12 -4.10
N GLY A 38 11.05 -4.68 -2.95
CA GLY A 38 10.74 -6.11 -2.85
C GLY A 38 9.52 -6.50 -3.66
N LEU A 39 8.44 -5.76 -3.54
CA LEU A 39 7.17 -6.08 -4.21
C LEU A 39 7.19 -5.76 -5.71
N TYR A 40 7.88 -4.71 -6.13
CA TYR A 40 7.88 -4.22 -7.51
C TYR A 40 9.17 -4.56 -8.28
N GLY A 41 9.90 -5.54 -7.82
CA GLY A 41 11.08 -6.02 -8.57
C GLY A 41 12.21 -5.02 -8.68
N GLY A 42 12.45 -4.25 -7.62
CA GLY A 42 13.54 -3.28 -7.58
C GLY A 42 13.13 -1.83 -7.80
N LEU A 43 11.86 -1.56 -8.10
CA LEU A 43 11.38 -0.18 -8.28
C LEU A 43 11.18 0.52 -6.94
N ARG A 44 11.66 1.74 -6.85
CA ARG A 44 11.49 2.61 -5.69
C ARG A 44 10.19 3.41 -5.83
N VAL A 45 9.79 4.10 -4.77
CA VAL A 45 8.57 4.94 -4.77
C VAL A 45 8.57 5.92 -5.95
N ALA A 46 9.68 6.60 -6.19
CA ALA A 46 9.79 7.56 -7.29
C ALA A 46 9.61 6.90 -8.67
N ASP A 47 10.13 5.70 -8.84
CA ASP A 47 10.00 4.95 -10.10
C ASP A 47 8.55 4.54 -10.35
N ILE A 48 7.88 4.05 -9.32
CA ILE A 48 6.47 3.65 -9.40
C ILE A 48 5.60 4.88 -9.69
N HIS A 49 5.86 5.98 -9.01
CA HIS A 49 5.15 7.25 -9.20
C HIS A 49 5.25 7.73 -10.66
N ALA A 50 6.47 7.70 -11.22
CA ALA A 50 6.72 8.08 -12.60
C ALA A 50 6.04 7.13 -13.58
N ARG A 51 6.10 5.82 -13.32
CA ARG A 51 5.47 4.80 -14.17
C ARG A 51 3.95 4.96 -14.24
N LYS A 52 3.34 5.38 -13.13
CA LYS A 52 1.89 5.66 -13.08
C LYS A 52 1.50 7.01 -13.68
N GLY A 53 2.47 7.86 -14.00
CA GLY A 53 2.21 9.19 -14.54
C GLY A 53 1.50 10.12 -13.57
N LEU A 54 1.79 10.00 -12.29
CA LEU A 54 1.11 10.78 -11.26
C LEU A 54 1.69 12.19 -11.10
N ALA A 55 0.84 13.14 -10.69
CA ALA A 55 1.27 14.49 -10.32
C ALA A 55 2.05 14.45 -9.00
N PRO A 56 2.95 15.43 -8.74
CA PRO A 56 3.83 15.39 -7.57
C PRO A 56 3.14 15.23 -6.22
N ASP A 57 1.92 15.74 -6.08
CA ASP A 57 1.14 15.66 -4.84
C ASP A 57 0.29 14.39 -4.72
N GLN A 58 0.20 13.60 -5.79
CA GLN A 58 -0.57 12.35 -5.78
C GLN A 58 0.26 11.20 -5.20
N LYS A 59 -0.38 10.42 -4.34
CA LYS A 59 0.27 9.31 -3.65
C LYS A 59 -0.05 7.98 -4.34
N ILE A 60 0.97 7.14 -4.47
CA ILE A 60 0.82 5.87 -5.21
C ILE A 60 -0.25 4.96 -4.61
N LEU A 61 -0.38 4.88 -3.28
CA LEU A 61 -1.40 4.04 -2.63
C LEU A 61 -2.84 4.46 -2.95
N ASP A 62 -3.05 5.73 -3.32
CA ASP A 62 -4.38 6.23 -3.69
C ASP A 62 -4.71 5.98 -5.17
N HIS A 63 -3.76 5.48 -5.96
CA HIS A 63 -3.90 5.29 -7.39
C HIS A 63 -3.57 3.84 -7.80
N MET A 64 -4.26 2.90 -7.16
CA MET A 64 -4.10 1.47 -7.39
C MET A 64 -5.46 0.83 -7.62
N GLY A 65 -5.50 -0.13 -8.54
CA GLY A 65 -6.66 -1.01 -8.67
C GLY A 65 -6.67 -2.05 -7.53
N SER A 66 -7.72 -2.85 -7.47
CA SER A 66 -7.93 -3.79 -6.37
C SER A 66 -6.82 -4.82 -6.20
N GLU A 67 -6.30 -5.36 -7.32
CA GLU A 67 -5.21 -6.34 -7.26
C GLU A 67 -3.93 -5.75 -6.69
N GLU A 68 -3.55 -4.58 -7.17
CA GLU A 68 -2.35 -3.90 -6.71
C GLU A 68 -2.47 -3.47 -5.26
N LEU A 69 -3.63 -2.91 -4.90
CA LEU A 69 -3.89 -2.47 -3.53
C LEU A 69 -3.89 -3.66 -2.57
N GLY A 70 -4.48 -4.79 -2.96
CA GLY A 70 -4.49 -6.01 -2.16
C GLY A 70 -3.08 -6.52 -1.89
N ALA A 71 -2.21 -6.53 -2.90
CA ALA A 71 -0.82 -6.94 -2.75
C ALA A 71 -0.07 -6.00 -1.78
N ASN A 72 -0.29 -4.70 -1.90
CA ASN A 72 0.34 -3.73 -1.00
C ASN A 72 -0.18 -3.84 0.43
N LEU A 73 -1.47 -4.04 0.60
CA LEU A 73 -2.05 -4.23 1.93
C LEU A 73 -1.47 -5.48 2.60
N PHE A 74 -1.32 -6.56 1.85
CA PHE A 74 -0.70 -7.78 2.37
C PHE A 74 0.76 -7.56 2.76
N ARG A 75 1.54 -6.83 1.92
CA ARG A 75 2.90 -6.43 2.28
C ARG A 75 2.93 -5.64 3.58
N ILE A 76 2.07 -4.65 3.71
CA ILE A 76 2.03 -3.77 4.88
C ILE A 76 1.67 -4.55 6.15
N THR A 77 0.60 -5.34 6.11
CA THR A 77 0.12 -6.09 7.28
C THR A 77 1.12 -7.15 7.73
N GLN A 78 1.72 -7.87 6.79
CA GLN A 78 2.69 -8.91 7.12
C GLN A 78 4.01 -8.32 7.62
N THR A 79 4.44 -7.19 7.08
CA THR A 79 5.64 -6.50 7.58
C THR A 79 5.43 -6.03 9.01
N GLU A 80 4.29 -5.40 9.29
CA GLU A 80 3.98 -4.92 10.64
C GLU A 80 3.96 -6.09 11.64
N ALA A 81 3.30 -7.19 11.30
CA ALA A 81 3.23 -8.37 12.15
C ALA A 81 4.62 -8.99 12.41
N LYS A 82 5.45 -9.08 11.37
CA LYS A 82 6.80 -9.61 11.50
C LYS A 82 7.68 -8.71 12.35
N MET A 83 7.56 -7.39 12.21
CA MET A 83 8.30 -6.43 13.05
C MET A 83 7.94 -6.56 14.53
N ARG A 84 6.65 -6.80 14.84
CA ARG A 84 6.22 -7.05 16.23
C ARG A 84 6.85 -8.30 16.81
N ARG A 85 6.97 -9.37 16.00
CA ARG A 85 7.56 -10.64 16.46
C ARG A 85 9.06 -10.59 16.61
N ASP A 86 9.73 -9.98 15.64
CA ASP A 86 11.20 -10.03 15.52
C ASP A 86 11.91 -8.85 16.19
N ASP A 87 11.16 -7.80 16.51
CA ASP A 87 11.67 -6.60 17.20
C ASP A 87 12.98 -6.06 16.57
N PRO A 88 12.95 -5.66 15.28
CA PRO A 88 14.16 -5.18 14.62
C PRO A 88 14.68 -3.90 15.26
N GLN A 89 16.00 -3.74 15.24
CA GLN A 89 16.68 -2.58 15.79
C GLN A 89 17.39 -1.82 14.68
N GLY A 90 16.89 -0.62 14.38
CA GLY A 90 17.47 0.26 13.39
C GLY A 90 16.96 0.08 11.98
N LEU A 91 17.38 1.01 11.13
CA LEU A 91 16.94 1.10 9.74
C LEU A 91 17.26 -0.16 8.92
N ASP A 92 18.47 -0.69 9.07
CA ASP A 92 18.92 -1.81 8.25
C ASP A 92 18.10 -3.08 8.52
N GLU A 93 17.90 -3.42 9.78
CA GLU A 93 17.12 -4.60 10.16
C GLU A 93 15.65 -4.44 9.74
N ALA A 94 15.07 -3.28 10.02
CA ALA A 94 13.67 -3.01 9.66
C ALA A 94 13.47 -3.03 8.13
N SER A 95 14.38 -2.42 7.39
CA SER A 95 14.31 -2.38 5.92
C SER A 95 14.50 -3.77 5.32
N SER A 96 15.38 -4.59 5.89
CA SER A 96 15.57 -5.97 5.45
C SER A 96 14.29 -6.80 5.60
N ILE A 97 13.58 -6.63 6.70
CA ILE A 97 12.28 -7.29 6.92
C ILE A 97 11.28 -6.83 5.86
N HIS A 98 11.17 -5.52 5.65
CA HIS A 98 10.22 -4.95 4.71
C HIS A 98 10.48 -5.41 3.27
N TYR A 99 11.75 -5.40 2.87
CA TYR A 99 12.16 -5.89 1.55
C TYR A 99 11.82 -7.37 1.38
N THR A 100 12.15 -8.20 2.35
CA THR A 100 11.93 -9.65 2.30
C THR A 100 10.45 -9.97 2.21
N VAL A 101 9.61 -9.31 3.01
CA VAL A 101 8.16 -9.50 2.95
C VAL A 101 7.63 -9.10 1.57
N GLY A 102 8.04 -7.95 1.06
CA GLY A 102 7.63 -7.50 -0.27
C GLY A 102 8.02 -8.51 -1.35
N LYS A 103 9.23 -9.00 -1.29
CA LYS A 103 9.74 -10.00 -2.25
C LYS A 103 8.95 -11.31 -2.18
N GLU A 104 8.62 -11.78 -0.99
CA GLU A 104 7.84 -13.00 -0.83
C GLU A 104 6.41 -12.85 -1.34
N VAL A 105 5.79 -11.70 -1.16
CA VAL A 105 4.48 -11.40 -1.75
C VAL A 105 4.59 -11.45 -3.28
N ARG A 106 5.63 -10.85 -3.84
CA ARG A 106 5.88 -10.90 -5.29
C ARG A 106 6.04 -12.32 -5.80
N GLU A 107 6.84 -13.14 -5.12
CA GLU A 107 7.04 -14.54 -5.49
C GLU A 107 5.75 -15.34 -5.44
N THR A 108 4.88 -15.05 -4.48
CA THR A 108 3.56 -15.68 -4.38
C THR A 108 2.68 -15.32 -5.57
N ILE A 109 2.67 -14.05 -5.97
CA ILE A 109 1.93 -13.60 -7.16
C ILE A 109 2.43 -14.34 -8.40
N GLU A 110 3.73 -14.47 -8.56
CA GLU A 110 4.35 -15.19 -9.66
C GLU A 110 3.92 -16.67 -9.68
N LYS A 111 3.95 -17.33 -8.53
CA LYS A 111 3.58 -18.75 -8.40
C LYS A 111 2.13 -19.03 -8.79
N ILE A 112 1.22 -18.13 -8.48
CA ILE A 112 -0.19 -18.28 -8.83
C ILE A 112 -0.50 -17.81 -10.25
N GLY A 113 0.50 -17.37 -10.99
CA GLY A 113 0.33 -16.91 -12.38
C GLY A 113 -0.29 -15.53 -12.50
N GLY A 114 -0.19 -14.70 -11.46
CA GLY A 114 -0.73 -13.36 -11.45
C GLY A 114 0.14 -12.36 -12.20
N THR A 115 -0.42 -11.19 -12.46
CA THR A 115 0.31 -10.07 -13.08
C THR A 115 1.16 -9.37 -12.02
N MET A 116 2.40 -9.05 -12.35
CA MET A 116 3.28 -8.33 -11.42
C MET A 116 2.73 -6.92 -11.14
N PRO A 117 2.91 -6.42 -9.91
CA PRO A 117 2.33 -5.11 -9.52
C PRO A 117 2.65 -3.95 -10.48
N GLU A 118 3.88 -3.88 -10.99
CA GLU A 118 4.30 -2.81 -11.90
C GLU A 118 3.60 -2.86 -13.26
N ASP A 119 3.05 -4.00 -13.63
CA ASP A 119 2.36 -4.21 -14.92
C ASP A 119 0.85 -4.08 -14.81
N LEU A 120 0.32 -3.89 -13.62
CA LEU A 120 -1.11 -3.67 -13.42
C LEU A 120 -1.48 -2.23 -13.85
N PRO A 121 -2.68 -2.05 -14.43
CA PRO A 121 -3.08 -0.73 -14.90
C PRO A 121 -3.32 0.23 -13.73
N THR A 122 -3.01 1.51 -13.97
CA THR A 122 -3.38 2.58 -13.03
C THR A 122 -4.78 3.05 -13.38
N PRO A 123 -5.74 3.01 -12.44
CA PRO A 123 -7.10 3.46 -12.72
C PRO A 123 -7.14 4.96 -12.99
N GLU A 124 -8.10 5.40 -13.81
CA GLU A 124 -8.29 6.81 -14.12
C GLU A 124 -8.69 7.62 -12.88
N LYS A 125 -9.46 7.00 -12.00
CA LYS A 125 -9.93 7.65 -10.77
C LYS A 125 -9.16 7.13 -9.58
N SER A 126 -8.81 8.03 -8.66
CA SER A 126 -8.19 7.65 -7.39
C SER A 126 -9.17 6.83 -6.54
N ILE A 127 -8.63 6.11 -5.55
CA ILE A 127 -9.45 5.38 -4.58
C ILE A 127 -10.38 6.37 -3.85
N SER A 128 -9.88 7.55 -3.51
CA SER A 128 -10.69 8.61 -2.87
C SER A 128 -11.89 9.00 -3.72
N GLN A 129 -11.70 9.15 -5.03
CA GLN A 129 -12.78 9.50 -5.95
C GLN A 129 -13.81 8.39 -6.06
N VAL A 130 -13.36 7.14 -6.20
CA VAL A 130 -14.23 5.97 -6.30
C VAL A 130 -15.07 5.83 -5.02
N GLU A 131 -14.46 5.96 -3.84
CA GLU A 131 -15.16 5.88 -2.57
C GLU A 131 -16.23 6.98 -2.44
N ARG A 132 -15.92 8.21 -2.86
CA ARG A 132 -16.88 9.31 -2.84
C ARG A 132 -18.08 9.04 -3.75
N GLU A 133 -17.81 8.51 -4.94
CA GLU A 133 -18.89 8.15 -5.89
C GLU A 133 -19.76 7.01 -5.36
N GLN A 134 -19.14 5.99 -4.80
CA GLN A 134 -19.88 4.87 -4.18
C GLN A 134 -20.74 5.34 -3.02
N LEU A 135 -20.22 6.24 -2.19
CA LEU A 135 -20.95 6.78 -1.07
C LEU A 135 -22.17 7.59 -1.53
N LYS A 136 -22.01 8.41 -2.57
CA LYS A 136 -23.11 9.15 -3.18
C LYS A 136 -24.18 8.21 -3.71
N LYS A 137 -23.78 7.16 -4.40
CA LYS A 137 -24.69 6.15 -4.94
C LYS A 137 -25.46 5.44 -3.82
N LEU A 138 -24.77 5.03 -2.77
CA LEU A 138 -25.38 4.37 -1.63
C LEU A 138 -26.40 5.29 -0.93
N LYS A 139 -26.08 6.55 -0.77
CA LYS A 139 -27.02 7.54 -0.19
C LYS A 139 -28.25 7.72 -1.06
N LYS A 140 -28.06 7.79 -2.37
CA LYS A 140 -29.16 7.92 -3.33
C LYS A 140 -30.06 6.70 -3.31
N ASP A 141 -29.50 5.50 -3.36
CA ASP A 141 -30.24 4.24 -3.30
C ASP A 141 -31.01 4.07 -2.00
N ARG A 142 -30.36 4.43 -0.88
CA ARG A 142 -31.00 4.40 0.44
C ARG A 142 -32.19 5.35 0.51
N LYS A 143 -32.03 6.58 0.00
CA LYS A 143 -33.10 7.56 -0.06
C LYS A 143 -34.26 7.07 -0.91
N LYS A 144 -33.96 6.45 -2.05
CA LYS A 144 -34.98 5.87 -2.93
C LYS A 144 -35.76 4.76 -2.23
N LEU A 145 -35.07 3.86 -1.53
CA LEU A 145 -35.73 2.79 -0.78
C LEU A 145 -36.64 3.34 0.33
N MET A 146 -36.22 4.39 1.01
CA MET A 146 -37.02 5.03 2.05
C MET A 146 -38.28 5.71 1.49
N LEU A 147 -38.21 6.24 0.27
CA LEU A 147 -39.36 6.86 -0.38
C LEU A 147 -40.38 5.84 -0.89
N ASP A 148 -39.93 4.61 -1.17
CA ASP A 148 -40.79 3.54 -1.65
C ASP A 148 -41.53 2.79 -0.51
N GLU A 149 -41.16 3.07 0.73
CA GLU A 149 -41.86 2.56 1.90
C GLU A 149 -43.14 3.39 2.21
#